data_0b1bdfe5ec699cedf75866c1545f2e2f
#
_entry.id   0b1bdfe5ec699cedf75866c1545f2e2f
#
_cell.length_a   1.000
_cell.length_b   1.000
_cell.length_c   1.000
_cell.angle_alpha   90.00
_cell.angle_beta   90.00
_cell.angle_gamma   90.00
#
_symmetry.space_group_name_H-M   'P 1'
#
loop_
_entity.id
_entity.type
_entity.pdbx_description
1 polymer ?
#
loop_
_entity_poly.entity_id
_entity_poly.type
_entity_poly.pdbx_seq_one_letter_code
_entity_poly.pdbx_strand_id
1 'polypeptide(L)'
;PSHRKYAQLALSELYQLTSKDVLVDLGSGDGIVLRLAAARGARAIGYELNPVLVLISKLLARGNEQITTKVADFWLVDLPEETTIVYAFSVSRDIVKLEKKLQQTATKNGHAVWLITYGAKPKTLQPVRELHAHALYRFEP
;
A
#
# COMPACT_ATOMS: atom_id res chain seq x y z
N PRO A 1 -2.49 17.92 -7.03
CA PRO A 1 -2.97 17.90 -5.65
C PRO A 1 -1.85 17.50 -4.68
N SER A 2 -1.94 18.00 -3.45
CA SER A 2 -0.94 17.74 -2.42
C SER A 2 -0.78 16.24 -2.11
N HIS A 3 -1.88 15.49 -2.13
CA HIS A 3 -1.82 14.05 -1.88
C HIS A 3 -0.91 13.33 -2.89
N ARG A 4 -1.03 13.63 -4.18
CA ARG A 4 -0.17 13.05 -5.21
C ARG A 4 1.31 13.35 -4.93
N LYS A 5 1.61 14.61 -4.62
CA LYS A 5 2.98 15.05 -4.32
C LYS A 5 3.55 14.30 -3.11
N TYR A 6 2.80 14.21 -2.03
CA TYR A 6 3.27 13.57 -0.81
C TYR A 6 3.36 12.05 -0.96
N ALA A 7 2.45 11.43 -1.69
CA ALA A 7 2.53 10.02 -2.01
C ALA A 7 3.77 9.72 -2.85
N GLN A 8 4.07 10.58 -3.83
CA GLN A 8 5.26 10.43 -4.66
C GLN A 8 6.54 10.52 -3.81
N LEU A 9 6.60 11.47 -2.87
CA LEU A 9 7.72 11.60 -1.94
C LEU A 9 7.84 10.38 -1.02
N ALA A 10 6.71 9.85 -0.56
CA ALA A 10 6.71 8.67 0.31
C ALA A 10 7.30 7.46 -0.40
N LEU A 11 7.01 7.28 -1.69
CA LEU A 11 7.49 6.14 -2.49
C LEU A 11 8.92 6.35 -3.03
N SER A 12 9.51 7.50 -2.83
CA SER A 12 10.88 7.78 -3.26
C SER A 12 11.83 8.04 -2.09
N GLU A 13 11.41 8.84 -1.12
CA GLU A 13 12.27 9.28 -0.02
C GLU A 13 11.99 8.56 1.30
N LEU A 14 10.74 8.32 1.63
CA LEU A 14 10.38 7.61 2.86
C LEU A 14 10.73 6.13 2.76
N TYR A 15 10.35 5.50 1.66
CA TYR A 15 10.75 4.15 1.29
C TYR A 15 11.09 4.16 -0.20
N GLN A 16 12.33 3.88 -0.51
CA GLN A 16 12.79 3.90 -1.91
C GLN A 16 12.28 2.67 -2.66
N LEU A 17 11.12 2.81 -3.28
CA LEU A 17 10.48 1.74 -4.03
C LEU A 17 11.30 1.40 -5.28
N THR A 18 11.48 0.12 -5.55
CA THR A 18 12.23 -0.36 -6.71
C THR A 18 11.46 -1.43 -7.46
N SER A 19 12.02 -1.90 -8.58
CA SER A 19 11.43 -2.98 -9.38
C SER A 19 11.35 -4.32 -8.65
N LYS A 20 12.04 -4.46 -7.52
CA LYS A 20 11.98 -5.66 -6.69
C LYS A 20 10.77 -5.66 -5.75
N ASP A 21 10.09 -4.53 -5.62
CA ASP A 21 8.97 -4.40 -4.71
C ASP A 21 7.66 -4.84 -5.33
N VAL A 22 6.79 -5.35 -4.45
CA VAL A 22 5.38 -5.59 -4.74
C VAL A 22 4.59 -4.78 -3.72
N LEU A 23 3.97 -3.72 -4.19
CA LEU A 23 3.17 -2.83 -3.36
C LEU A 23 1.71 -3.24 -3.42
N VAL A 24 1.07 -3.32 -2.24
CA VAL A 24 -0.37 -3.51 -2.12
C VAL A 24 -0.99 -2.23 -1.56
N ASP A 25 -1.96 -1.68 -2.26
CA ASP A 25 -2.70 -0.50 -1.81
C ASP A 25 -4.08 -0.91 -1.29
N LEU A 26 -4.31 -0.66 -0.01
CA LEU A 26 -5.56 -1.00 0.65
C LEU A 26 -6.54 0.18 0.51
N GLY A 27 -7.57 0.00 -0.32
CA GLY A 27 -8.50 1.07 -0.67
C GLY A 27 -7.93 1.96 -1.77
N SER A 28 -7.58 1.34 -2.89
CA SER A 28 -6.78 2.01 -3.94
C SER A 28 -7.47 3.17 -4.67
N GLY A 29 -8.78 3.32 -4.52
CA GLY A 29 -9.52 4.40 -5.17
C GLY A 29 -9.34 4.40 -6.68
N ASP A 30 -8.98 5.56 -7.25
CA ASP A 30 -8.74 5.72 -8.68
C ASP A 30 -7.36 5.20 -9.13
N GLY A 31 -6.56 4.66 -8.21
CA GLY A 31 -5.28 4.03 -8.53
C GLY A 31 -4.07 4.92 -8.61
N ILE A 32 -4.12 6.14 -8.06
CA ILE A 32 -2.98 7.07 -8.14
C ILE A 32 -1.70 6.47 -7.52
N VAL A 33 -1.81 5.84 -6.36
CA VAL A 33 -0.64 5.23 -5.70
C VAL A 33 -0.11 4.06 -6.53
N LEU A 34 -0.99 3.28 -7.15
CA LEU A 34 -0.58 2.17 -8.02
C LEU A 34 0.23 2.68 -9.22
N ARG A 35 -0.23 3.76 -9.83
CA ARG A 35 0.48 4.36 -10.98
C ARG A 35 1.83 4.93 -10.56
N LEU A 36 1.90 5.57 -9.40
CA LEU A 36 3.16 6.09 -8.86
C LEU A 36 4.15 4.96 -8.55
N ALA A 37 3.67 3.86 -7.99
CA ALA A 37 4.50 2.68 -7.72
C ALA A 37 5.02 2.05 -9.00
N ALA A 38 4.14 1.87 -9.98
CA ALA A 38 4.52 1.30 -11.28
C ALA A 38 5.53 2.17 -12.03
N ALA A 39 5.44 3.50 -11.88
CA ALA A 39 6.40 4.43 -12.48
C ALA A 39 7.81 4.22 -11.91
N ARG A 40 7.94 3.62 -10.73
CA ARG A 40 9.23 3.26 -10.14
C ARG A 40 9.63 1.81 -10.46
N GLY A 41 8.89 1.14 -11.32
CA GLY A 41 9.18 -0.23 -11.75
C GLY A 41 8.57 -1.33 -10.87
N ALA A 42 7.88 -0.98 -9.79
CA ALA A 42 7.30 -1.97 -8.88
C ALA A 42 6.01 -2.57 -9.46
N ARG A 43 5.70 -3.80 -9.04
CA ARG A 43 4.35 -4.33 -9.21
C ARG A 43 3.44 -3.67 -8.18
N ALA A 44 2.22 -3.36 -8.60
CA ALA A 44 1.27 -2.67 -7.75
C ALA A 44 -0.10 -3.36 -7.83
N ILE A 45 -0.65 -3.71 -6.68
CA ILE A 45 -1.92 -4.42 -6.55
C ILE A 45 -2.84 -3.59 -5.66
N GLY A 46 -3.99 -3.22 -6.19
CA GLY A 46 -4.98 -2.45 -5.45
C GLY A 46 -6.23 -3.25 -5.14
N TYR A 47 -6.71 -3.10 -3.92
CA TYR A 47 -8.01 -3.62 -3.49
C TYR A 47 -8.93 -2.44 -3.22
N GLU A 48 -10.10 -2.43 -3.84
CA GLU A 48 -11.06 -1.35 -3.73
C GLU A 48 -12.48 -1.93 -3.71
N LEU A 49 -13.31 -1.46 -2.76
CA LEU A 49 -14.69 -1.94 -2.63
C LEU A 49 -15.62 -1.34 -3.69
N ASN A 50 -15.33 -0.11 -4.14
CA ASN A 50 -16.19 0.58 -5.10
C ASN A 50 -15.86 0.14 -6.53
N PRO A 51 -16.75 -0.60 -7.22
CA PRO A 51 -16.48 -1.10 -8.56
C PRO A 51 -16.31 0.01 -9.61
N VAL A 52 -16.93 1.18 -9.40
CA VAL A 52 -16.77 2.32 -10.31
C VAL A 52 -15.34 2.84 -10.23
N LEU A 53 -14.79 2.95 -9.02
CA LEU A 53 -13.40 3.39 -8.84
C LEU A 53 -12.41 2.36 -9.41
N VAL A 54 -12.71 1.07 -9.27
CA VAL A 54 -11.89 0.01 -9.89
C VAL A 54 -11.88 0.16 -11.41
N LEU A 55 -13.05 0.43 -12.01
CA LEU A 55 -13.13 0.65 -13.45
C LEU A 55 -12.30 1.86 -13.88
N ILE A 56 -12.42 2.98 -13.16
CA ILE A 56 -11.65 4.19 -13.44
C ILE A 56 -10.15 3.90 -13.31
N SER A 57 -9.76 3.20 -12.26
CA SER A 57 -8.36 2.82 -12.04
C SER A 57 -7.81 1.99 -13.19
N LYS A 58 -8.59 1.00 -13.67
CA LYS A 58 -8.19 0.17 -14.80
C LYS A 58 -8.06 0.98 -16.09
N LEU A 59 -8.95 1.93 -16.32
CA LEU A 59 -8.88 2.78 -17.51
C LEU A 59 -7.64 3.68 -17.48
N LEU A 60 -7.33 4.26 -16.32
CA LEU A 60 -6.16 5.13 -16.16
C LEU A 60 -4.85 4.35 -16.22
N ALA A 61 -4.86 3.08 -15.85
CA ALA A 61 -3.69 2.20 -15.88
C ALA A 61 -3.58 1.39 -17.18
N ARG A 62 -4.44 1.66 -18.15
CA ARG A 62 -4.53 0.87 -19.38
C ARG A 62 -3.16 0.68 -20.04
N GLY A 63 -2.84 -0.58 -20.36
CA GLY A 63 -1.58 -0.93 -20.98
C GLY A 63 -0.43 -1.13 -20.01
N ASN A 64 -0.63 -0.91 -18.70
CA ASN A 64 0.42 -1.13 -17.71
C ASN A 64 0.24 -2.48 -17.02
N GLU A 65 1.06 -3.45 -17.39
CA GLU A 65 1.01 -4.81 -16.85
C GLU A 65 1.48 -4.91 -15.41
N GLN A 66 2.14 -3.88 -14.88
CA GLN A 66 2.60 -3.84 -13.50
C GLN A 66 1.46 -3.57 -12.51
N ILE A 67 0.31 -3.10 -13.00
CA ILE A 67 -0.81 -2.70 -12.17
C ILE A 67 -1.95 -3.70 -12.26
N THR A 68 -2.41 -4.17 -11.09
CA THR A 68 -3.60 -5.01 -10.95
C THR A 68 -4.55 -4.36 -9.98
N THR A 69 -5.82 -4.19 -10.35
CA THR A 69 -6.83 -3.63 -9.47
C THR A 69 -7.99 -4.63 -9.36
N LYS A 70 -8.43 -4.88 -8.13
CA LYS A 70 -9.50 -5.85 -7.84
C LYS A 70 -10.59 -5.23 -7.00
N VAL A 71 -11.85 -5.57 -7.31
CA VAL A 71 -12.97 -5.26 -6.42
C VAL A 71 -12.92 -6.28 -5.29
N ALA A 72 -12.51 -5.84 -4.11
CA ALA A 72 -12.37 -6.73 -2.97
C ALA A 72 -12.34 -5.96 -1.66
N ASP A 73 -12.79 -6.62 -0.59
CA ASP A 73 -12.59 -6.18 0.77
C ASP A 73 -11.26 -6.76 1.25
N PHE A 74 -10.26 -5.89 1.45
CA PHE A 74 -8.92 -6.34 1.84
C PHE A 74 -8.87 -7.04 3.20
N TRP A 75 -9.89 -6.85 4.04
CA TRP A 75 -9.97 -7.57 5.31
C TRP A 75 -10.29 -9.05 5.13
N LEU A 76 -10.90 -9.42 3.99
CA LEU A 76 -11.37 -10.77 3.70
C LEU A 76 -10.43 -11.56 2.79
N VAL A 77 -9.36 -10.94 2.30
CA VAL A 77 -8.42 -11.61 1.39
C VAL A 77 -7.03 -11.68 2.01
N ASP A 78 -6.29 -12.72 1.67
CA ASP A 78 -4.87 -12.81 2.00
C ASP A 78 -4.08 -11.96 1.01
N LEU A 79 -3.09 -11.23 1.50
CA LEU A 79 -2.20 -10.48 0.64
C LEU A 79 -1.25 -11.46 -0.09
N PRO A 80 -0.84 -11.13 -1.32
CA PRO A 80 0.09 -11.98 -2.07
C PRO A 80 1.36 -12.30 -1.28
N GLU A 81 1.89 -13.51 -1.46
CA GLU A 81 3.11 -13.97 -0.78
C GLU A 81 4.30 -13.05 -1.02
N GLU A 82 4.38 -12.50 -2.21
CA GLU A 82 5.49 -11.64 -2.64
C GLU A 82 5.34 -10.19 -2.19
N THR A 83 4.27 -9.83 -1.46
CA THR A 83 4.06 -8.46 -0.96
C THR A 83 5.23 -8.00 -0.12
N THR A 84 5.86 -6.88 -0.51
CA THR A 84 6.97 -6.29 0.26
C THR A 84 6.54 -5.05 1.02
N ILE A 85 5.56 -4.32 0.52
CA ILE A 85 5.12 -3.08 1.14
C ILE A 85 3.62 -2.86 0.91
N VAL A 86 2.96 -2.35 1.95
CA VAL A 86 1.53 -2.03 1.93
C VAL A 86 1.37 -0.53 2.14
N TYR A 87 0.51 0.09 1.34
CA TYR A 87 0.12 1.49 1.49
C TYR A 87 -1.31 1.55 2.01
N ALA A 88 -1.54 2.31 3.09
CA ALA A 88 -2.87 2.43 3.69
C ALA A 88 -3.18 3.90 3.99
N PHE A 89 -4.26 4.40 3.40
CA PHE A 89 -4.73 5.78 3.57
C PHE A 89 -5.95 5.80 4.48
N SER A 90 -5.93 6.66 5.49
CA SER A 90 -7.09 6.94 6.36
C SER A 90 -7.70 5.70 7.02
N VAL A 91 -6.87 4.86 7.64
CA VAL A 91 -7.32 3.65 8.35
C VAL A 91 -7.29 3.82 9.87
N SER A 92 -7.38 5.05 10.39
CA SER A 92 -7.23 5.33 11.83
C SER A 92 -8.17 4.53 12.72
N ARG A 93 -9.42 4.29 12.26
CA ARG A 93 -10.41 3.51 13.00
C ARG A 93 -9.96 2.06 13.20
N ASP A 94 -9.31 1.47 12.20
CA ASP A 94 -8.97 0.05 12.16
C ASP A 94 -7.46 -0.21 12.26
N ILE A 95 -6.72 0.72 12.85
CA ILE A 95 -5.26 0.64 12.86
C ILE A 95 -4.75 -0.61 13.61
N VAL A 96 -5.40 -1.01 14.70
CA VAL A 96 -5.01 -2.22 15.44
C VAL A 96 -5.25 -3.47 14.61
N LYS A 97 -6.39 -3.50 13.89
CA LYS A 97 -6.73 -4.60 12.99
C LYS A 97 -5.73 -4.69 11.83
N LEU A 98 -5.30 -3.54 11.31
CA LEU A 98 -4.29 -3.47 10.27
C LEU A 98 -2.93 -3.99 10.76
N GLU A 99 -2.50 -3.59 11.95
CA GLU A 99 -1.25 -4.10 12.54
C GLU A 99 -1.27 -5.63 12.63
N LYS A 100 -2.38 -6.20 13.10
CA LYS A 100 -2.56 -7.65 13.18
C LYS A 100 -2.43 -8.32 11.81
N LYS A 101 -3.12 -7.75 10.81
CA LYS A 101 -3.10 -8.30 9.46
C LYS A 101 -1.69 -8.27 8.87
N LEU A 102 -0.96 -7.19 9.05
CA LEU A 102 0.40 -7.04 8.54
C LEU A 102 1.37 -8.00 9.25
N GLN A 103 1.22 -8.17 10.57
CA GLN A 103 2.04 -9.11 11.31
C GLN A 103 1.77 -10.55 10.87
N GLN A 104 0.51 -10.92 10.67
CA GLN A 104 0.13 -12.24 10.16
C GLN A 104 0.69 -12.46 8.75
N THR A 105 0.63 -11.43 7.91
CA THR A 105 1.16 -11.50 6.54
C THR A 105 2.67 -11.75 6.57
N ALA A 106 3.42 -10.99 7.36
CA ALA A 106 4.87 -11.17 7.47
C ALA A 106 5.23 -12.58 7.97
N THR A 107 4.53 -13.05 9.00
CA THR A 107 4.76 -14.38 9.55
C THR A 107 4.46 -15.48 8.55
N LYS A 108 3.31 -15.37 7.87
CA LYS A 108 2.88 -16.36 6.87
C LYS A 108 3.82 -16.40 5.67
N ASN A 109 4.24 -15.24 5.19
CA ASN A 109 5.08 -15.14 4.00
C ASN A 109 6.57 -15.38 4.28
N GLY A 110 6.97 -15.33 5.55
CA GLY A 110 8.35 -15.64 5.95
C GLY A 110 9.37 -14.55 5.64
N HIS A 111 8.92 -13.33 5.39
CA HIS A 111 9.80 -12.18 5.17
C HIS A 111 9.15 -10.90 5.70
N ALA A 112 9.96 -9.86 5.90
CA ALA A 112 9.47 -8.58 6.39
C ALA A 112 8.48 -7.95 5.40
N VAL A 113 7.46 -7.28 5.95
CA VAL A 113 6.51 -6.48 5.19
C VAL A 113 6.53 -5.06 5.75
N TRP A 114 6.69 -4.09 4.87
CA TRP A 114 6.68 -2.68 5.23
C TRP A 114 5.27 -2.12 5.12
N LEU A 115 4.99 -1.07 5.89
CA LEU A 115 3.71 -0.37 5.85
C LEU A 115 3.96 1.13 5.78
N ILE A 116 3.33 1.78 4.81
CA ILE A 116 3.24 3.24 4.77
C ILE A 116 1.81 3.63 5.13
N THR A 117 1.64 4.44 6.18
CA THR A 117 0.35 5.02 6.52
C THR A 117 0.34 6.50 6.14
N TYR A 118 -0.84 7.02 5.84
CA TYR A 118 -1.08 8.45 5.65
C TYR A 118 -2.12 8.90 6.68
N GLY A 119 -1.69 9.79 7.57
CA GLY A 119 -2.58 10.38 8.59
C GLY A 119 -2.81 9.53 9.83
N ALA A 120 -2.84 8.21 9.72
CA ALA A 120 -3.04 7.30 10.86
C ALA A 120 -1.70 6.76 11.33
N LYS A 121 -1.57 6.53 12.65
CA LYS A 121 -0.34 5.97 13.23
C LYS A 121 -0.68 4.79 14.12
N PRO A 122 -0.05 3.62 13.93
CA PRO A 122 -0.12 2.52 14.89
C PRO A 122 0.28 2.98 16.27
N LYS A 123 -0.41 2.46 17.29
CA LYS A 123 -0.16 2.85 18.70
C LYS A 123 0.92 2.01 19.35
N THR A 124 1.11 0.78 18.88
CA THR A 124 2.01 -0.19 19.49
C THR A 124 3.40 -0.23 18.86
N LEU A 125 3.56 0.42 17.69
CA LEU A 125 4.81 0.44 16.95
C LEU A 125 5.31 1.86 16.78
N GLN A 126 6.62 2.02 16.86
CA GLN A 126 7.26 3.27 16.50
C GLN A 126 7.57 3.26 15.01
N PRO A 127 7.39 4.38 14.31
CA PRO A 127 7.76 4.45 12.90
C PRO A 127 9.27 4.36 12.73
N VAL A 128 9.69 3.66 11.67
CA VAL A 128 11.10 3.65 11.26
C VAL A 128 11.50 5.03 10.77
N ARG A 129 10.58 5.69 10.08
CA ARG A 129 10.77 7.03 9.51
C ARG A 129 9.42 7.71 9.32
N GLU A 130 9.43 9.03 9.31
CA GLU A 130 8.24 9.83 8.99
C GLU A 130 8.62 10.90 7.98
N LEU A 131 7.68 11.23 7.09
CA LEU A 131 7.84 12.31 6.12
C LEU A 131 6.48 12.94 5.84
N HIS A 132 6.30 14.20 6.25
CA HIS A 132 5.01 14.89 6.21
C HIS A 132 3.97 14.09 7.00
N ALA A 133 2.82 13.77 6.40
CA ALA A 133 1.78 12.98 7.05
C ALA A 133 1.95 11.47 6.85
N HIS A 134 3.01 11.04 6.16
CA HIS A 134 3.30 9.62 5.96
C HIS A 134 4.25 9.09 7.03
N ALA A 135 4.04 7.84 7.43
CA ALA A 135 4.91 7.13 8.36
C ALA A 135 5.20 5.73 7.84
N LEU A 136 6.41 5.26 8.08
CA LEU A 136 6.90 3.96 7.61
C LEU A 136 7.10 3.02 8.80
N TYR A 137 6.55 1.83 8.69
CA TYR A 137 6.67 0.78 9.70
C TYR A 137 7.19 -0.51 9.08
N ARG A 138 7.80 -1.36 9.89
CA ARG A 138 8.31 -2.65 9.44
C ARG A 138 7.75 -3.76 10.34
N PHE A 139 7.24 -4.83 9.71
CA PHE A 139 6.74 -6.02 10.38
C PHE A 139 7.66 -7.19 10.04
N GLU A 140 8.32 -7.73 11.06
CA GLU A 140 9.18 -8.90 10.93
C GLU A 140 8.35 -10.18 11.03
N PRO A 141 8.78 -11.28 10.36
CA PRO A 141 8.07 -12.54 10.44
C PRO A 141 8.03 -13.14 11.84
#